data_6776c28754495c614eb47836925662fc
#
_entry.id   6776c28754495c614eb47836925662fc
#
_cell.length_a   1.000
_cell.length_b   1.000
_cell.length_c   1.000
_cell.angle_alpha   90.00
_cell.angle_beta   90.00
_cell.angle_gamma   90.00
#
_symmetry.space_group_name_H-M   'P 1'
#
loop_
_entity.id
_entity.type
_entity.pdbx_description
1 polymer ?
#
loop_
_entity_poly.entity_id
_entity_poly.type
_entity_poly.pdbx_seq_one_letter_code
_entity_poly.pdbx_strand_id
1 'polypeptide(L)' 'MPTVLRWGPYRAFFYSNEGAEPAHIHVRSGHFEAKFWLHDLSVAVNAGFPAHEIGDIIRHLKLNREALLRAWKEHFGS' A
#
# COMPACT_ATOMS: atom_id res chain seq x y z
N MET A 1 -8.97 -6.60 8.16
CA MET A 1 -7.95 -5.93 7.35
C MET A 1 -7.44 -4.72 8.13
N PRO A 2 -6.19 -4.76 8.57
CA PRO A 2 -5.65 -3.64 9.33
C PRO A 2 -5.39 -2.45 8.42
N THR A 3 -5.96 -1.31 8.77
CA THR A 3 -5.65 -0.04 8.11
C THR A 3 -4.37 0.49 8.71
N VAL A 4 -3.40 0.78 7.86
CA VAL A 4 -2.07 1.24 8.29
C VAL A 4 -1.96 2.74 8.19
N LEU A 5 -2.56 3.34 7.17
CA LEU A 5 -2.40 4.75 6.86
C LEU A 5 -3.66 5.28 6.19
N ARG A 6 -4.07 6.50 6.55
CA ARG A 6 -5.18 7.20 5.89
C ARG A 6 -4.74 8.60 5.54
N TRP A 7 -5.04 9.01 4.31
CA TRP A 7 -4.83 10.41 3.90
C TRP A 7 -5.80 10.73 2.76
N GLY A 8 -6.37 11.93 2.78
CA GLY A 8 -7.33 12.34 1.77
C GLY A 8 -8.44 11.29 1.63
N PRO A 9 -8.77 10.87 0.40
CA PRO A 9 -9.77 9.82 0.18
C PRO A 9 -9.19 8.41 0.24
N TYR A 10 -7.90 8.26 0.59
CA TYR A 10 -7.17 6.99 0.47
C TYR A 10 -7.09 6.25 1.79
N ARG A 11 -7.10 4.92 1.70
CA ARG A 11 -6.84 4.02 2.81
C ARG A 11 -5.79 3.01 2.38
N ALA A 12 -4.68 2.93 3.12
CA ALA A 12 -3.63 1.94 2.89
C ALA A 12 -3.77 0.82 3.93
N PHE A 13 -3.72 -0.43 3.48
CA PHE A 13 -4.02 -1.57 4.34
C PHE A 13 -3.35 -2.84 3.83
N PHE A 14 -3.31 -3.86 4.70
CA PHE A 14 -2.88 -5.22 4.36
C PHE A 14 -4.08 -6.16 4.42
N TYR A 15 -4.11 -7.15 3.52
CA TYR A 15 -4.98 -8.31 3.71
C TYR A 15 -4.29 -9.28 4.66
N SER A 16 -5.07 -9.95 5.53
CA SER A 16 -4.52 -10.72 6.64
C SER A 16 -3.73 -11.95 6.23
N ASN A 17 -3.95 -12.47 5.03
CA ASN A 17 -3.38 -13.75 4.59
C ASN A 17 -2.31 -13.62 3.53
N GLU A 18 -1.62 -12.47 3.46
CA GLU A 18 -0.65 -12.22 2.40
C GLU A 18 0.81 -12.29 2.83
N GLY A 19 1.09 -12.83 4.01
CA GLY A 19 2.46 -12.85 4.53
C GLY A 19 3.44 -13.71 3.74
N ALA A 20 2.96 -14.58 2.84
CA ALA A 20 3.83 -15.41 2.01
C ALA A 20 4.45 -14.66 0.83
N GLU A 21 3.89 -13.50 0.47
CA GLU A 21 4.42 -12.66 -0.60
C GLU A 21 5.44 -11.67 -0.05
N PRO A 22 6.28 -11.08 -0.92
CA PRO A 22 7.11 -9.96 -0.49
C PRO A 22 6.24 -8.82 0.08
N ALA A 23 6.83 -8.01 0.94
CA ALA A 23 6.10 -6.93 1.61
C ALA A 23 5.45 -6.00 0.58
N HIS A 24 4.18 -5.69 0.80
CA HIS A 24 3.41 -4.84 -0.11
C HIS A 24 2.31 -4.12 0.65
N ILE A 25 1.68 -3.14 0.00
CA ILE A 25 0.59 -2.37 0.59
C ILE A 25 -0.51 -2.21 -0.47
N HIS A 26 -1.76 -2.29 -0.03
CA HIS A 26 -2.92 -1.98 -0.86
C HIS A 26 -3.40 -0.59 -0.55
N VAL A 27 -3.80 0.17 -1.58
CA VAL A 27 -4.39 1.49 -1.40
C VAL A 27 -5.73 1.52 -2.11
N ARG A 28 -6.75 1.97 -1.42
CA ARG A 28 -8.11 2.01 -1.93
C ARG A 28 -8.70 3.40 -1.82
N SER A 29 -9.47 3.78 -2.83
CA SER A 29 -10.29 5.00 -2.82
C SER A 29 -11.55 4.70 -3.63
N GLY A 30 -12.71 4.64 -2.94
CA GLY A 30 -13.95 4.28 -3.60
C GLY A 30 -13.88 2.88 -4.19
N HIS A 31 -14.06 2.80 -5.52
CA HIS A 31 -14.02 1.52 -6.24
C HIS A 31 -12.62 1.21 -6.79
N PHE A 32 -11.67 2.12 -6.66
CA PHE A 32 -10.31 1.93 -7.19
C PHE A 32 -9.43 1.31 -6.12
N GLU A 33 -8.57 0.39 -6.53
CA GLU A 33 -7.62 -0.24 -5.62
C GLU A 33 -6.33 -0.54 -6.37
N ALA A 34 -5.19 -0.36 -5.70
CA ALA A 34 -3.89 -0.68 -6.27
C ALA A 34 -3.02 -1.36 -5.21
N LYS A 35 -2.07 -2.16 -5.68
CA LYS A 35 -1.11 -2.88 -4.85
C LYS A 35 0.29 -2.42 -5.23
N PHE A 36 1.11 -2.12 -4.23
CA PHE A 36 2.47 -1.60 -4.43
C PHE A 36 3.45 -2.46 -3.64
N TRP A 37 4.57 -2.83 -4.26
CA TRP A 37 5.65 -3.51 -3.55
C TRP A 37 6.37 -2.51 -2.65
N LEU A 38 6.64 -2.87 -1.39
CA LEU A 38 7.24 -1.92 -0.45
C LEU A 38 8.74 -1.69 -0.70
N HIS A 39 9.43 -2.65 -1.33
CA HIS A 39 10.88 -2.50 -1.50
C HIS A 39 11.25 -1.34 -2.45
N ASP A 40 10.42 -1.06 -3.46
CA ASP A 40 10.69 0.02 -4.40
C ASP A 40 9.47 0.87 -4.71
N LEU A 41 8.33 0.56 -4.12
CA LEU A 41 7.04 1.21 -4.32
C LEU A 41 6.57 1.19 -5.78
N SER A 42 6.99 0.17 -6.53
CA SER A 42 6.46 -0.05 -7.87
C SER A 42 5.05 -0.63 -7.78
N VAL A 43 4.28 -0.41 -8.83
CA VAL A 43 2.91 -0.90 -8.92
C VAL A 43 2.92 -2.39 -9.25
N ALA A 44 2.31 -3.20 -8.39
CA ALA A 44 2.10 -4.62 -8.68
C ALA A 44 0.78 -4.81 -9.44
N VAL A 45 -0.28 -4.11 -9.01
CA VAL A 45 -1.61 -4.19 -9.63
C VAL A 45 -2.24 -2.80 -9.52
N ASN A 46 -2.92 -2.38 -10.58
CA ASN A 46 -3.72 -1.15 -10.56
C ASN A 46 -5.09 -1.44 -11.13
N ALA A 47 -6.12 -1.32 -10.29
CA ALA A 47 -7.51 -1.51 -10.69
C ALA A 47 -8.24 -0.18 -10.59
N GLY A 48 -8.06 0.67 -11.60
CA GLY A 48 -8.88 1.85 -11.81
C GLY A 48 -8.22 3.21 -11.68
N PHE A 49 -7.11 3.34 -10.93
CA PHE A 49 -6.51 4.66 -10.75
C PHE A 49 -5.86 5.16 -12.04
N PRO A 50 -6.06 6.44 -12.40
CA PRO A 50 -5.33 7.02 -13.53
C PRO A 50 -3.85 7.20 -13.17
N ALA A 51 -3.00 7.29 -14.20
CA ALA A 51 -1.55 7.30 -14.01
C ALA A 51 -1.07 8.44 -13.11
N HIS A 52 -1.64 9.64 -13.26
CA HIS A 52 -1.21 10.77 -12.43
C HIS A 52 -1.54 10.57 -10.96
N GLU A 53 -2.67 9.90 -10.68
CA GLU A 53 -3.08 9.62 -9.31
C GLU A 53 -2.17 8.54 -8.69
N ILE A 54 -1.79 7.54 -9.46
CA ILE A 54 -0.81 6.53 -9.02
C ILE A 54 0.51 7.21 -8.62
N GLY A 55 0.96 8.17 -9.42
CA GLY A 55 2.18 8.92 -9.09
C GLY A 55 2.07 9.67 -7.76
N ASP A 56 0.92 10.29 -7.52
CA ASP A 56 0.69 11.00 -6.25
C ASP A 56 0.65 10.04 -5.07
N ILE A 57 0.02 8.87 -5.25
CA ILE A 57 -0.04 7.84 -4.20
C ILE A 57 1.37 7.35 -3.87
N ILE A 58 2.18 7.05 -4.89
CA ILE A 58 3.55 6.57 -4.68
C ILE A 58 4.36 7.61 -3.91
N ARG A 59 4.21 8.88 -4.25
CA ARG A 59 4.92 9.97 -3.56
C ARG A 59 4.61 9.98 -2.07
N HIS A 60 3.33 9.81 -1.74
CA HIS A 60 2.91 9.78 -0.34
C HIS A 60 3.41 8.51 0.38
N LEU A 61 3.36 7.36 -0.31
CA LEU A 61 3.87 6.11 0.26
C LEU A 61 5.37 6.20 0.54
N LYS A 62 6.13 6.86 -0.34
CA LYS A 62 7.58 7.04 -0.12
C LYS A 62 7.88 7.79 1.16
N LEU A 63 7.08 8.80 1.49
CA LEU A 63 7.26 9.57 2.71
C LEU A 63 7.00 8.73 3.96
N ASN A 64 6.23 7.65 3.82
CA ASN A 64 5.84 6.80 4.95
C ASN A 64 6.41 5.38 4.84
N ARG A 65 7.40 5.17 3.98
CA ARG A 65 7.88 3.83 3.64
C ARG A 65 8.36 3.05 4.86
N GLU A 66 9.13 3.71 5.74
CA GLU A 66 9.64 3.01 6.93
C GLU A 66 8.53 2.60 7.87
N ALA A 67 7.53 3.47 8.04
CA ALA A 67 6.38 3.13 8.88
C ALA A 67 5.59 1.96 8.29
N LEU A 68 5.47 1.91 6.96
CA LEU A 68 4.77 0.82 6.28
C LEU A 68 5.53 -0.50 6.43
N LEU A 69 6.86 -0.46 6.30
CA LEU A 69 7.69 -1.66 6.48
C LEU A 69 7.61 -2.17 7.91
N ARG A 70 7.63 -1.25 8.89
CA ARG A 70 7.49 -1.62 10.29
C ARG A 70 6.13 -2.26 10.57
N ALA A 71 5.07 -1.68 10.01
CA ALA A 71 3.72 -2.21 10.17
C ALA A 71 3.59 -3.61 9.55
N TRP A 72 4.20 -3.84 8.38
CA TRP A 72 4.24 -5.15 7.76
C TRP A 72 4.92 -6.17 8.67
N LYS A 73 6.09 -5.80 9.20
CA LYS A 73 6.84 -6.67 10.10
C LYS A 73 6.03 -7.04 11.33
N GLU A 74 5.37 -6.05 11.93
CA GLU A 74 4.56 -6.27 13.13
C GLU A 74 3.37 -7.18 12.84
N HIS A 75 2.77 -7.03 11.67
CA HIS A 75 1.58 -7.80 11.32
C HIS A 75 1.91 -9.23 10.89
N PHE A 76 2.98 -9.43 10.12
CA PHE A 76 3.34 -10.74 9.56
C PHE A 76 4.56 -11.38 10.21
N GLY A 77 5.26 -10.69 11.08
CA GLY A 77 6.38 -11.25 11.84
C GLY A 77 7.70 -11.33 11.09
N SER A 78 7.81 -10.70 9.94
CA SER A 78 9.08 -10.79 9.19
C SER A 78 9.35 -9.55 8.35
#